data_2c91f38fc259cee5301006ef68f090cf
#
_entry.id   2c91f38fc259cee5301006ef68f090cf
#
_cell.length_a   1.000
_cell.length_b   1.000
_cell.length_c   1.000
_cell.angle_alpha   90.00
_cell.angle_beta   90.00
_cell.angle_gamma   90.00
#
_symmetry.space_group_name_H-M   'P 1'
#
loop_
_entity.id
_entity.type
_entity.pdbx_description
1 polymer ?
#
loop_
_entity_poly.entity_id
_entity_poly.type
_entity_poly.pdbx_seq_one_letter_code
_entity_poly.pdbx_strand_id
1 'polypeptide(L)'
;MAHSPVILDTNVLLDIFVFRDDRSLPLQQMIQNQERQLIYCQAMHDEFIDVLSRSQFQLSQSHQEAILHQWLNLANQVTLTESAPLRCSDPDDQIFIDLAYQTRPSLLVSKDNALIMLRKRLADLNINLQTY
;
A
#
# COMPACT_ATOMS: atom_id res chain seq x y z
N MET A 1 -19.50 6.03 -11.17
CA MET A 1 -18.88 6.64 -10.00
C MET A 1 -17.45 6.16 -9.86
N ALA A 2 -16.50 7.06 -9.74
CA ALA A 2 -15.11 6.68 -9.56
C ALA A 2 -14.91 6.10 -8.16
N HIS A 3 -14.22 4.97 -8.07
CA HIS A 3 -13.84 4.40 -6.79
C HIS A 3 -12.64 5.15 -6.24
N SER A 4 -12.70 5.50 -4.95
CA SER A 4 -11.56 6.15 -4.30
C SER A 4 -10.35 5.22 -4.31
N PRO A 5 -9.17 5.74 -4.65
CA PRO A 5 -7.98 4.90 -4.66
C PRO A 5 -7.57 4.48 -3.25
N VAL A 6 -7.02 3.27 -3.14
CA VAL A 6 -6.44 2.75 -1.91
C VAL A 6 -4.98 2.40 -2.14
N ILE A 7 -4.14 2.81 -1.20
CA ILE A 7 -2.71 2.53 -1.21
C ILE A 7 -2.39 1.69 0.02
N LEU A 8 -1.68 0.58 -0.17
CA LEU A 8 -1.29 -0.33 0.90
C LEU A 8 0.21 -0.27 1.09
N ASP A 9 0.68 -0.05 2.33
CA ASP A 9 2.11 -0.13 2.55
C ASP A 9 2.60 -1.58 2.46
N THR A 10 3.90 -1.77 2.41
CA THR A 10 4.50 -3.09 2.16
C THR A 10 4.11 -4.10 3.24
N ASN A 11 4.04 -3.69 4.52
CA ASN A 11 3.68 -4.61 5.59
C ASN A 11 2.23 -5.10 5.46
N VAL A 12 1.33 -4.26 4.96
CA VAL A 12 -0.05 -4.66 4.70
C VAL A 12 -0.10 -5.67 3.56
N LEU A 13 0.71 -5.47 2.51
CA LEU A 13 0.82 -6.44 1.41
C LEU A 13 1.33 -7.79 1.93
N LEU A 14 2.28 -7.79 2.85
CA LEU A 14 2.79 -9.02 3.46
C LEU A 14 1.69 -9.73 4.25
N ASP A 15 0.87 -8.99 4.98
CA ASP A 15 -0.24 -9.58 5.73
C ASP A 15 -1.25 -10.26 4.80
N ILE A 16 -1.49 -9.68 3.64
CA ILE A 16 -2.46 -10.21 2.68
C ILE A 16 -1.89 -11.41 1.92
N PHE A 17 -0.68 -11.29 1.39
CA PHE A 17 -0.17 -12.25 0.41
C PHE A 17 0.78 -13.29 0.98
N VAL A 18 1.44 -13.01 2.11
CA VAL A 18 2.43 -13.92 2.71
C VAL A 18 1.88 -14.54 3.99
N PHE A 19 1.50 -13.72 4.96
CA PHE A 19 1.07 -14.21 6.27
C PHE A 19 -0.39 -14.61 6.30
N ARG A 20 -1.21 -14.13 5.39
CA ARG A 20 -2.65 -14.35 5.31
C ARG A 20 -3.33 -14.04 6.65
N ASP A 21 -3.00 -12.87 7.19
CA ASP A 21 -3.49 -12.39 8.47
C ASP A 21 -4.99 -12.13 8.39
N ASP A 22 -5.75 -12.76 9.28
CA ASP A 22 -7.21 -12.64 9.30
C ASP A 22 -7.69 -11.22 9.49
N ARG A 23 -6.90 -10.37 10.15
CA ARG A 23 -7.24 -8.95 10.35
C ARG A 23 -7.29 -8.18 9.03
N SER A 24 -6.64 -8.68 7.99
CA SER A 24 -6.65 -8.08 6.67
C SER A 24 -7.83 -8.54 5.79
N LEU A 25 -8.65 -9.50 6.25
CA LEU A 25 -9.75 -10.05 5.44
C LEU A 25 -10.76 -8.99 4.98
N PRO A 26 -11.24 -8.06 5.83
CA PRO A 26 -12.17 -7.04 5.35
C PRO A 26 -11.57 -6.18 4.25
N LEU A 27 -10.28 -5.88 4.33
CA LEU A 27 -9.55 -5.12 3.32
C LEU A 27 -9.46 -5.90 2.02
N GLN A 28 -9.14 -7.20 2.09
CA GLN A 28 -9.09 -8.08 0.93
C GLN A 28 -10.44 -8.14 0.23
N GLN A 29 -11.53 -8.28 0.99
CA GLN A 29 -12.87 -8.32 0.44
C GLN A 29 -13.23 -7.01 -0.27
N MET A 30 -12.87 -5.89 0.32
CA MET A 30 -13.11 -4.57 -0.28
C MET A 30 -12.41 -4.45 -1.65
N ILE A 31 -11.18 -4.93 -1.75
CA ILE A 31 -10.40 -4.89 -2.99
C ILE A 31 -10.99 -5.85 -4.03
N GLN A 32 -11.30 -7.08 -3.62
CA GLN A 32 -11.85 -8.09 -4.53
C GLN A 32 -13.23 -7.70 -5.06
N ASN A 33 -14.02 -7.03 -4.24
CA ASN A 33 -15.35 -6.55 -4.63
C ASN A 33 -15.30 -5.26 -5.43
N GLN A 34 -14.09 -4.73 -5.69
CA GLN A 34 -13.87 -3.51 -6.46
C GLN A 34 -14.58 -2.29 -5.86
N GLU A 35 -14.74 -2.28 -4.54
CA GLU A 35 -15.29 -1.12 -3.83
C GLU A 35 -14.34 0.07 -3.87
N ARG A 36 -13.03 -0.20 -4.00
CA ARG A 36 -11.98 0.80 -4.17
C ARG A 36 -10.97 0.32 -5.19
N GLN A 37 -10.31 1.26 -5.85
CA GLN A 37 -9.26 0.95 -6.82
C GLN A 37 -7.92 0.84 -6.11
N LEU A 38 -7.32 -0.35 -6.11
CA LEU A 38 -5.99 -0.55 -5.55
C LEU A 38 -4.95 0.02 -6.52
N ILE A 39 -4.10 0.93 -6.04
CA ILE A 39 -3.08 1.58 -6.86
C ILE A 39 -1.70 1.43 -6.26
N TYR A 40 -0.69 1.56 -7.10
CA TYR A 40 0.72 1.53 -6.70
C TYR A 40 1.56 2.34 -7.68
N CYS A 41 2.76 2.73 -7.25
CA CYS A 41 3.76 3.28 -8.16
C CYS A 41 4.94 2.31 -8.27
N GLN A 42 5.81 2.53 -9.26
CA GLN A 42 6.92 1.63 -9.55
C GLN A 42 7.84 1.41 -8.33
N ALA A 43 8.12 2.46 -7.57
CA ALA A 43 8.99 2.36 -6.39
C ALA A 43 8.39 1.42 -5.33
N MET A 44 7.06 1.43 -5.15
CA MET A 44 6.39 0.51 -4.23
C MET A 44 6.50 -0.94 -4.69
N HIS A 45 6.36 -1.16 -5.99
CA HIS A 45 6.49 -2.49 -6.58
C HIS A 45 7.91 -3.02 -6.40
N ASP A 46 8.91 -2.19 -6.67
CA ASP A 46 10.33 -2.56 -6.52
C ASP A 46 10.65 -2.92 -5.06
N GLU A 47 10.11 -2.17 -4.10
CA GLU A 47 10.27 -2.48 -2.69
C GLU A 47 9.63 -3.82 -2.33
N PHE A 48 8.44 -4.09 -2.84
CA PHE A 48 7.76 -5.35 -2.57
C PHE A 48 8.56 -6.55 -3.11
N ILE A 49 9.11 -6.43 -4.33
CA ILE A 49 9.98 -7.46 -4.90
C ILE A 49 11.17 -7.71 -3.98
N ASP A 50 11.83 -6.65 -3.55
CA ASP A 50 13.01 -6.76 -2.67
C ASP A 50 12.65 -7.43 -1.34
N VAL A 51 11.56 -7.02 -0.71
CA VAL A 51 11.13 -7.57 0.57
C VAL A 51 10.80 -9.05 0.44
N LEU A 52 10.08 -9.46 -0.61
CA LEU A 52 9.72 -10.87 -0.83
C LEU A 52 10.94 -11.75 -1.00
N SER A 53 12.05 -11.21 -1.51
CA SER A 53 13.28 -11.97 -1.74
C SER A 53 14.10 -12.19 -0.49
N ARG A 54 13.75 -11.57 0.64
CA ARG A 54 14.53 -11.67 1.87
C ARG A 54 14.41 -13.07 2.47
N SER A 55 15.54 -13.60 2.93
CA SER A 55 15.63 -14.97 3.44
C SER A 55 14.72 -15.25 4.64
N GLN A 56 14.40 -14.22 5.42
CA GLN A 56 13.53 -14.37 6.60
C GLN A 56 12.13 -14.87 6.26
N PHE A 57 11.66 -14.65 5.02
CA PHE A 57 10.33 -15.11 4.59
C PHE A 57 10.36 -16.53 4.01
N GLN A 58 11.53 -17.05 3.67
CA GLN A 58 11.71 -18.41 3.17
C GLN A 58 10.80 -18.75 1.98
N LEU A 59 10.61 -17.79 1.08
CA LEU A 59 9.79 -17.97 -0.10
C LEU A 59 10.65 -18.47 -1.27
N SER A 60 10.18 -19.51 -1.96
CA SER A 60 10.83 -19.94 -3.20
C SER A 60 10.66 -18.90 -4.29
N GLN A 61 11.52 -18.95 -5.30
CA GLN A 61 11.40 -18.04 -6.44
C GLN A 61 10.03 -18.13 -7.11
N SER A 62 9.52 -19.35 -7.30
CA SER A 62 8.21 -19.55 -7.91
C SER A 62 7.08 -19.01 -7.04
N HIS A 63 7.19 -19.12 -5.72
CA HIS A 63 6.19 -18.58 -4.80
C HIS A 63 6.20 -17.05 -4.83
N GLN A 64 7.39 -16.43 -4.85
CA GLN A 64 7.52 -14.97 -4.97
C GLN A 64 6.87 -14.49 -6.27
N GLU A 65 7.12 -15.17 -7.38
CA GLU A 65 6.53 -14.81 -8.67
C GLU A 65 5.00 -14.94 -8.67
N ALA A 66 4.47 -15.97 -8.02
CA ALA A 66 3.02 -16.17 -7.91
C ALA A 66 2.37 -15.03 -7.11
N ILE A 67 3.00 -14.61 -6.01
CA ILE A 67 2.52 -13.50 -5.20
C ILE A 67 2.51 -12.20 -6.02
N LEU A 68 3.61 -11.91 -6.72
CA LEU A 68 3.70 -10.71 -7.55
C LEU A 68 2.65 -10.70 -8.67
N HIS A 69 2.38 -11.87 -9.25
CA HIS A 69 1.35 -11.99 -10.28
C HIS A 69 -0.04 -11.67 -9.72
N GLN A 70 -0.38 -12.20 -8.54
CA GLN A 70 -1.65 -11.88 -7.88
C GLN A 70 -1.77 -10.39 -7.58
N TRP A 71 -0.70 -9.79 -7.07
CA TRP A 71 -0.63 -8.36 -6.78
C TRP A 71 -0.91 -7.52 -8.03
N LEU A 72 -0.20 -7.82 -9.12
CA LEU A 72 -0.33 -7.06 -10.36
C LEU A 72 -1.71 -7.23 -11.03
N ASN A 73 -2.38 -8.36 -10.78
CA ASN A 73 -3.75 -8.56 -11.29
C ASN A 73 -4.78 -7.71 -10.55
N LEU A 74 -4.49 -7.34 -9.30
CA LEU A 74 -5.43 -6.58 -8.46
C LEU A 74 -5.16 -5.08 -8.50
N ALA A 75 -3.92 -4.68 -8.78
CA ALA A 75 -3.47 -3.31 -8.61
C ALA A 75 -3.27 -2.61 -9.96
N ASN A 76 -3.48 -1.29 -9.95
CA ASN A 76 -3.29 -0.43 -11.12
C ASN A 76 -2.09 0.49 -10.90
N GLN A 77 -1.20 0.54 -11.88
CA GLN A 77 0.00 1.38 -11.77
C GLN A 77 -0.33 2.84 -12.03
N VAL A 78 0.23 3.71 -11.18
CA VAL A 78 0.15 5.16 -11.31
C VAL A 78 1.58 5.70 -11.34
N THR A 79 1.86 6.59 -12.28
CA THR A 79 3.17 7.26 -12.33
C THR A 79 3.20 8.36 -11.28
N LEU A 80 4.16 8.30 -10.36
CA LEU A 80 4.30 9.30 -9.31
C LEU A 80 4.95 10.56 -9.87
N THR A 81 4.22 11.68 -9.80
CA THR A 81 4.65 12.97 -10.35
C THR A 81 4.59 14.11 -9.34
N GLU A 82 4.00 13.88 -8.17
CA GLU A 82 3.82 14.92 -7.16
C GLU A 82 4.49 14.55 -5.84
N SER A 83 4.89 15.57 -5.09
CA SER A 83 5.38 15.42 -3.71
C SER A 83 4.39 16.09 -2.77
N ALA A 84 4.05 15.40 -1.68
CA ALA A 84 3.18 15.97 -0.65
C ALA A 84 3.92 17.05 0.15
N PRO A 85 3.20 18.07 0.64
CA PRO A 85 3.80 19.09 1.51
C PRO A 85 4.05 18.59 2.94
N LEU A 86 3.80 17.33 3.20
CA LEU A 86 3.98 16.67 4.50
C LEU A 86 5.09 15.65 4.41
N ARG A 87 6.04 15.69 5.36
CA ARG A 87 7.19 14.77 5.39
C ARG A 87 7.04 13.72 6.46
N CYS A 88 7.32 12.47 6.09
CA CYS A 88 7.38 11.35 7.03
C CYS A 88 8.74 11.34 7.73
N SER A 89 8.76 10.97 9.02
CA SER A 89 10.00 10.81 9.77
C SER A 89 10.85 9.66 9.22
N ASP A 90 10.20 8.65 8.61
CA ASP A 90 10.90 7.58 7.89
C ASP A 90 10.88 7.90 6.39
N PRO A 91 12.04 8.20 5.78
CA PRO A 91 12.08 8.54 4.36
C PRO A 91 11.58 7.42 3.44
N ASP A 92 11.70 6.16 3.87
CA ASP A 92 11.24 5.02 3.05
C ASP A 92 9.72 4.98 2.92
N ASP A 93 8.99 5.61 3.84
CA ASP A 93 7.52 5.66 3.82
C ASP A 93 6.98 6.88 3.07
N GLN A 94 7.84 7.79 2.67
CA GLN A 94 7.41 9.03 2.00
C GLN A 94 6.66 8.76 0.69
N ILE A 95 7.03 7.70 -0.04
CA ILE A 95 6.37 7.39 -1.31
C ILE A 95 4.88 7.10 -1.14
N PHE A 96 4.47 6.51 -0.02
CA PHE A 96 3.06 6.24 0.24
C PHE A 96 2.27 7.53 0.44
N ILE A 97 2.86 8.50 1.16
CA ILE A 97 2.25 9.80 1.36
C ILE A 97 2.15 10.56 0.03
N ASP A 98 3.22 10.56 -0.74
CA ASP A 98 3.26 11.28 -2.02
C ASP A 98 2.22 10.73 -3.00
N LEU A 99 2.11 9.41 -3.11
CA LEU A 99 1.12 8.78 -3.98
C LEU A 99 -0.30 9.05 -3.49
N ALA A 100 -0.54 8.96 -2.19
CA ALA A 100 -1.85 9.25 -1.60
C ALA A 100 -2.25 10.71 -1.84
N TYR A 101 -1.29 11.63 -1.73
CA TYR A 101 -1.52 13.04 -2.00
C TYR A 101 -1.88 13.29 -3.47
N GLN A 102 -1.12 12.69 -4.38
CA GLN A 102 -1.36 12.85 -5.82
C GLN A 102 -2.75 12.36 -6.22
N THR A 103 -3.25 11.33 -5.58
CA THR A 103 -4.51 10.67 -5.94
C THR A 103 -5.66 11.00 -4.97
N ARG A 104 -5.50 12.05 -4.14
CA ARG A 104 -6.54 12.45 -3.18
C ARG A 104 -7.86 12.81 -3.87
N PRO A 105 -8.99 12.53 -3.20
CA PRO A 105 -9.16 11.89 -1.89
C PRO A 105 -8.83 10.41 -1.97
N SER A 106 -8.00 9.92 -1.05
CA SER A 106 -7.46 8.57 -1.10
C SER A 106 -7.48 7.92 0.28
N LEU A 107 -7.39 6.58 0.29
CA LEU A 107 -7.27 5.77 1.49
C LEU A 107 -5.85 5.20 1.53
N LEU A 108 -5.14 5.45 2.61
CA LEU A 108 -3.83 4.86 2.88
C LEU A 108 -3.95 3.91 4.06
N VAL A 109 -3.59 2.64 3.85
CA VAL A 109 -3.66 1.62 4.91
C VAL A 109 -2.25 1.26 5.35
N SER A 110 -1.97 1.41 6.63
CA SER A 110 -0.66 1.14 7.20
C SER A 110 -0.77 0.74 8.67
N LYS A 111 0.21 -0.02 9.13
CA LYS A 111 0.42 -0.31 10.55
C LYS A 111 1.67 0.36 11.08
N ASP A 112 2.35 1.13 10.26
CA ASP A 112 3.61 1.80 10.62
C ASP A 112 3.34 3.05 11.45
N ASN A 113 3.98 3.14 12.62
CA ASN A 113 3.80 4.27 13.52
C ASN A 113 4.24 5.59 12.90
N ALA A 114 5.25 5.59 12.04
CA ALA A 114 5.70 6.80 11.35
C ALA A 114 4.60 7.42 10.48
N LEU A 115 3.70 6.58 9.94
CA LEU A 115 2.53 7.04 9.18
C LEU A 115 1.34 7.33 10.08
N ILE A 116 1.08 6.47 11.06
CA ILE A 116 -0.07 6.60 11.96
C ILE A 116 -0.02 7.92 12.73
N MET A 117 1.16 8.35 13.17
CA MET A 117 1.30 9.61 13.90
C MET A 117 0.98 10.84 13.05
N LEU A 118 0.93 10.70 11.73
CA LEU A 118 0.58 11.78 10.81
C LEU A 118 -0.92 11.81 10.45
N ARG A 119 -1.72 10.95 11.06
CA ARG A 119 -3.13 10.74 10.67
C ARG A 119 -3.93 12.04 10.53
N LYS A 120 -3.80 12.94 11.50
CA LYS A 120 -4.55 14.21 11.48
C LYS A 120 -4.09 15.11 10.34
N ARG A 121 -2.78 15.22 10.13
CA ARG A 121 -2.22 16.03 9.05
C ARG A 121 -2.59 15.45 7.69
N LEU A 122 -2.60 14.13 7.57
CA LEU A 122 -3.03 13.47 6.35
C LEU A 122 -4.49 13.76 6.06
N ALA A 123 -5.35 13.72 7.09
CA ALA A 123 -6.76 14.05 6.93
C ALA A 123 -6.96 15.47 6.41
N ASP A 124 -6.15 16.43 6.84
CA ASP A 124 -6.19 17.80 6.35
C ASP A 124 -5.85 17.90 4.85
N LEU A 125 -5.16 16.90 4.32
CA LEU A 125 -4.82 16.79 2.90
C LEU A 125 -5.78 15.89 2.12
N ASN A 126 -6.92 15.52 2.71
CA ASN A 126 -7.89 14.60 2.12
C ASN A 126 -7.33 13.18 1.90
N ILE A 127 -6.44 12.76 2.80
CA ILE A 127 -5.93 11.40 2.84
C ILE A 127 -6.43 10.74 4.11
N ASN A 128 -7.24 9.69 3.95
CA ASN A 128 -7.74 8.93 5.09
C ASN A 128 -6.77 7.80 5.42
N LEU A 129 -6.16 7.85 6.61
CA LEU A 129 -5.28 6.77 7.06
C LEU A 129 -6.09 5.78 7.89
N GLN A 130 -6.04 4.51 7.50
CA GLN A 130 -6.60 3.41 8.25
C GLN A 130 -5.52 2.46 8.71
N THR A 131 -5.76 1.84 9.87
CA THR A 131 -4.93 0.77 10.42
C THR A 131 -5.84 -0.35 10.94
N TYR A 132 -5.24 -1.47 11.31
CA TYR A 132 -5.99 -2.59 11.87
C TYR A 132 -5.15 -3.40 12.86
#